data_16146f3fbda31a4513a899f33362b243
#
_entry.id   16146f3fbda31a4513a899f33362b243
#
_cell.length_a   1.000
_cell.length_b   1.000
_cell.length_c   1.000
_cell.angle_alpha   90.00
_cell.angle_beta   90.00
_cell.angle_gamma   90.00
#
_symmetry.space_group_name_H-M   'P 1'
#
loop_
_entity.id
_entity.type
_entity.pdbx_description
1 polymer ?
#
loop_
_entity_poly.entity_id
_entity_poly.type
_entity_poly.pdbx_seq_one_letter_code
_entity_poly.pdbx_strand_id
1 'polypeptide(L)'
;MSFSRQHLLLIPMIGFGLVSNVDSAAVTGIELSRYCPPGFALEKGVCRMHNQYTGKPSLQNAGVGGPRSGLAAYRDGFSPQVIDLGRYLFFDPLLSRNGDMACATCHQPDKGFSDGLARSRGSDGRELPRNAPSLWNTG
;
A
#
# COMPACT_ATOMS: atom_id res chain seq x y z
N MET A 1 22.46 14.86 -85.91
CA MET A 1 21.15 14.37 -85.34
C MET A 1 21.45 13.09 -84.58
N SER A 2 21.64 13.17 -83.28
CA SER A 2 21.86 11.96 -82.43
C SER A 2 21.11 12.16 -81.12
N PHE A 3 20.11 11.30 -80.92
CA PHE A 3 19.26 11.27 -79.71
C PHE A 3 20.02 10.56 -78.60
N SER A 4 20.33 11.29 -77.55
CA SER A 4 20.88 10.75 -76.33
C SER A 4 19.79 10.07 -75.52
N ARG A 5 19.96 8.78 -75.19
CA ARG A 5 19.10 7.99 -74.30
C ARG A 5 19.45 8.40 -72.85
N GLN A 6 18.48 8.97 -72.14
CA GLN A 6 18.55 9.15 -70.69
C GLN A 6 18.24 7.78 -70.01
N HIS A 7 19.23 7.28 -69.28
CA HIS A 7 19.04 6.13 -68.41
C HIS A 7 18.34 6.59 -67.12
N LEU A 8 17.11 6.19 -66.94
CA LEU A 8 16.33 6.38 -65.74
C LEU A 8 16.79 5.33 -64.69
N LEU A 9 17.55 5.81 -63.71
CA LEU A 9 17.94 4.99 -62.55
C LEU A 9 16.74 4.79 -61.63
N LEU A 10 16.22 3.59 -61.61
CA LEU A 10 15.23 3.13 -60.60
C LEU A 10 15.95 2.99 -59.26
N ILE A 11 15.65 3.85 -58.32
CA ILE A 11 16.05 3.73 -56.93
C ILE A 11 15.12 2.71 -56.28
N PRO A 12 15.60 1.60 -55.71
CA PRO A 12 14.70 0.70 -54.96
C PRO A 12 14.29 1.39 -53.67
N MET A 13 12.98 1.50 -53.47
CA MET A 13 12.39 1.85 -52.19
C MET A 13 12.77 0.80 -51.17
N ILE A 14 13.68 1.15 -50.29
CA ILE A 14 14.00 0.35 -49.09
C ILE A 14 12.76 0.38 -48.21
N GLY A 15 12.20 -0.81 -48.05
CA GLY A 15 11.02 -1.01 -47.22
C GLY A 15 11.23 -0.48 -45.80
N PHE A 16 10.32 0.35 -45.39
CA PHE A 16 10.19 0.82 -44.02
C PHE A 16 9.93 -0.41 -43.15
N GLY A 17 10.92 -0.78 -42.38
CA GLY A 17 10.88 -1.91 -41.46
C GLY A 17 9.71 -1.77 -40.50
N LEU A 18 9.12 -2.94 -40.25
CA LEU A 18 8.12 -3.22 -39.25
C LEU A 18 8.34 -2.44 -37.98
N VAL A 19 7.46 -1.50 -37.68
CA VAL A 19 7.25 -1.01 -36.32
C VAL A 19 6.80 -2.24 -35.53
N SER A 20 7.72 -2.79 -34.78
CA SER A 20 7.43 -3.82 -33.79
C SER A 20 6.33 -3.26 -32.90
N ASN A 21 5.15 -3.86 -32.93
CA ASN A 21 4.13 -3.65 -31.93
C ASN A 21 4.80 -3.86 -30.58
N VAL A 22 5.01 -2.79 -29.84
CA VAL A 22 5.29 -2.88 -28.42
C VAL A 22 4.02 -3.50 -27.85
N ASP A 23 4.06 -4.79 -27.59
CA ASP A 23 3.03 -5.45 -26.82
C ASP A 23 2.86 -4.58 -25.57
N SER A 24 1.72 -3.89 -25.50
CA SER A 24 1.27 -3.25 -24.28
C SER A 24 1.15 -4.38 -23.28
N ALA A 25 2.22 -4.66 -22.55
CA ALA A 25 2.16 -5.54 -21.39
C ALA A 25 1.03 -4.98 -20.55
N ALA A 26 -0.09 -5.68 -20.54
CA ALA A 26 -1.21 -5.33 -19.71
C ALA A 26 -0.65 -5.17 -18.30
N VAL A 27 -0.69 -3.96 -17.77
CA VAL A 27 -0.39 -3.72 -16.36
C VAL A 27 -1.42 -4.56 -15.63
N THR A 28 -1.01 -5.76 -15.23
CA THR A 28 -1.84 -6.62 -14.40
C THR A 28 -2.00 -5.88 -13.09
N GLY A 29 -3.16 -5.26 -12.92
CA GLY A 29 -3.49 -4.54 -11.71
C GLY A 29 -3.27 -5.44 -10.49
N ILE A 30 -2.89 -4.86 -9.36
CA ILE A 30 -2.77 -5.59 -8.11
C ILE A 30 -4.14 -6.19 -7.79
N GLU A 31 -4.22 -7.52 -7.70
CA GLU A 31 -5.44 -8.20 -7.26
C GLU A 31 -5.53 -8.10 -5.72
N LEU A 32 -6.50 -7.33 -5.27
CA LEU A 32 -6.75 -7.15 -3.83
C LEU A 32 -7.47 -8.37 -3.26
N SER A 33 -7.13 -8.72 -2.02
CA SER A 33 -7.71 -9.84 -1.29
C SER A 33 -9.24 -9.72 -1.17
N ARG A 34 -9.92 -10.84 -1.31
CA ARG A 34 -11.37 -10.98 -1.07
C ARG A 34 -11.69 -11.55 0.31
N TYR A 35 -10.67 -11.81 1.10
CA TYR A 35 -10.77 -12.44 2.42
C TYR A 35 -10.43 -11.42 3.50
N CYS A 36 -11.15 -11.53 4.62
CA CYS A 36 -10.79 -10.76 5.80
C CYS A 36 -9.50 -11.30 6.43
N PRO A 37 -8.69 -10.42 7.06
CA PRO A 37 -7.52 -10.85 7.79
C PRO A 37 -7.90 -11.73 8.99
N PRO A 38 -6.94 -12.50 9.54
CA PRO A 38 -7.16 -13.29 10.77
C PRO A 38 -7.72 -12.43 11.90
N GLY A 39 -8.69 -12.97 12.64
CA GLY A 39 -9.37 -12.26 13.72
C GLY A 39 -10.60 -11.45 13.28
N PHE A 40 -10.91 -11.42 11.97
CA PHE A 40 -12.10 -10.78 11.43
C PHE A 40 -13.01 -11.79 10.74
N ALA A 41 -14.32 -11.61 10.84
CA ALA A 41 -15.34 -12.35 10.12
C ALA A 41 -15.92 -11.49 8.99
N LEU A 42 -16.22 -12.10 7.83
CA LEU A 42 -16.90 -11.43 6.74
C LEU A 42 -18.40 -11.39 7.00
N GLU A 43 -18.95 -10.21 7.25
CA GLU A 43 -20.37 -9.99 7.50
C GLU A 43 -20.91 -8.94 6.53
N LYS A 44 -21.88 -9.32 5.69
CA LYS A 44 -22.52 -8.42 4.72
C LYS A 44 -21.51 -7.64 3.84
N GLY A 45 -20.41 -8.31 3.44
CA GLY A 45 -19.39 -7.72 2.55
C GLY A 45 -18.33 -6.88 3.24
N VAL A 46 -18.37 -6.78 4.55
CA VAL A 46 -17.35 -6.06 5.34
C VAL A 46 -16.74 -6.94 6.41
N CYS A 47 -15.50 -6.66 6.79
CA CYS A 47 -14.78 -7.38 7.83
C CYS A 47 -15.16 -6.81 9.20
N ARG A 48 -15.68 -7.64 10.06
CA ARG A 48 -15.98 -7.32 11.47
C ARG A 48 -15.00 -8.03 12.38
N MET A 49 -14.46 -7.30 13.35
CA MET A 49 -13.58 -7.90 14.33
C MET A 49 -14.30 -8.98 15.12
N HIS A 50 -13.77 -10.20 15.08
CA HIS A 50 -14.32 -11.31 15.86
C HIS A 50 -13.81 -11.23 17.30
N ASN A 51 -14.60 -10.60 18.16
CA ASN A 51 -14.25 -10.49 19.57
C ASN A 51 -14.55 -11.81 20.28
N GLN A 52 -13.51 -12.61 20.56
CA GLN A 52 -13.63 -13.86 21.36
C GLN A 52 -14.04 -13.58 22.81
N TYR A 53 -14.07 -12.35 23.22
CA TYR A 53 -14.48 -11.94 24.58
C TYR A 53 -15.89 -11.37 24.63
N THR A 54 -16.64 -11.39 23.52
CA THR A 54 -18.04 -10.96 23.52
C THR A 54 -18.81 -11.76 24.59
N GLY A 55 -19.46 -11.05 25.48
CA GLY A 55 -20.21 -11.65 26.60
C GLY A 55 -19.37 -12.07 27.81
N LYS A 56 -18.04 -11.95 27.77
CA LYS A 56 -17.18 -12.18 28.95
C LYS A 56 -16.98 -10.90 29.75
N PRO A 57 -16.96 -10.97 31.09
CA PRO A 57 -16.58 -9.83 31.90
C PRO A 57 -15.20 -9.35 31.51
N SER A 58 -15.05 -8.07 31.21
CA SER A 58 -13.76 -7.43 30.96
C SER A 58 -13.53 -6.34 31.97
N LEU A 59 -12.29 -5.99 32.24
CA LEU A 59 -11.95 -4.85 33.09
C LEU A 59 -12.58 -3.54 32.56
N GLN A 60 -12.72 -3.42 31.26
CA GLN A 60 -13.39 -2.30 30.61
C GLN A 60 -14.90 -2.27 30.95
N ASN A 61 -15.59 -3.41 30.88
CA ASN A 61 -17.01 -3.52 31.26
C ASN A 61 -17.21 -3.37 32.76
N ALA A 62 -16.21 -3.67 33.56
CA ALA A 62 -16.24 -3.48 35.01
C ALA A 62 -15.97 -2.02 35.44
N GLY A 63 -15.77 -1.11 34.49
CA GLY A 63 -15.47 0.29 34.81
C GLY A 63 -14.10 0.53 35.44
N VAL A 64 -13.22 -0.49 35.38
CA VAL A 64 -11.85 -0.38 35.88
C VAL A 64 -11.01 0.31 34.81
N GLY A 65 -10.68 1.54 35.03
CA GLY A 65 -9.94 2.38 34.07
C GLY A 65 -10.36 3.84 34.10
N GLY A 66 -11.53 4.13 34.62
CA GLY A 66 -12.11 5.44 34.77
C GLY A 66 -12.48 6.11 33.43
N PRO A 67 -13.12 7.29 33.49
CA PRO A 67 -13.61 7.99 32.30
C PRO A 67 -12.55 8.47 31.33
N ARG A 68 -11.26 8.42 31.70
CA ARG A 68 -10.13 8.87 30.86
C ARG A 68 -9.43 7.73 30.11
N SER A 69 -9.74 6.48 30.38
CA SER A 69 -9.11 5.30 29.79
C SER A 69 -10.06 4.45 28.95
N GLY A 70 -11.20 5.03 28.54
CA GLY A 70 -12.09 4.39 27.59
C GLY A 70 -11.31 4.10 26.29
N LEU A 71 -11.26 2.82 25.90
CA LEU A 71 -10.73 2.46 24.59
C LEU A 71 -11.63 3.10 23.52
N ALA A 72 -11.03 3.61 22.47
CA ALA A 72 -11.78 4.07 21.31
C ALA A 72 -12.63 2.92 20.76
N ALA A 73 -13.77 3.26 20.16
CA ALA A 73 -14.57 2.26 19.46
C ALA A 73 -13.73 1.60 18.35
N TYR A 74 -13.90 0.30 18.17
CA TYR A 74 -13.22 -0.41 17.09
C TYR A 74 -13.54 0.21 15.74
N ARG A 75 -12.51 0.48 14.95
CA ARG A 75 -12.64 0.90 13.57
C ARG A 75 -12.64 -0.33 12.67
N ASP A 76 -13.78 -1.01 12.58
CA ASP A 76 -13.99 -2.14 11.70
C ASP A 76 -15.08 -1.86 10.64
N GLY A 77 -15.48 -2.85 9.89
CA GLY A 77 -16.55 -2.71 8.90
C GLY A 77 -16.07 -2.22 7.54
N PHE A 78 -14.79 -2.39 7.25
CA PHE A 78 -14.23 -2.15 5.91
C PHE A 78 -14.32 -3.43 5.06
N SER A 79 -14.43 -3.28 3.73
CA SER A 79 -14.36 -4.42 2.83
C SER A 79 -12.95 -5.06 2.85
N PRO A 80 -12.81 -6.37 2.54
CA PRO A 80 -11.50 -7.01 2.44
C PRO A 80 -10.54 -6.27 1.53
N GLN A 81 -11.03 -5.77 0.39
CA GLN A 81 -10.22 -5.04 -0.59
C GLN A 81 -9.67 -3.73 -0.03
N VAL A 82 -10.47 -2.98 0.72
CA VAL A 82 -10.02 -1.74 1.37
C VAL A 82 -8.95 -2.02 2.41
N ILE A 83 -9.10 -3.09 3.19
CA ILE A 83 -8.11 -3.50 4.18
C ILE A 83 -6.80 -3.91 3.48
N ASP A 84 -6.90 -4.70 2.41
CA ASP A 84 -5.73 -5.16 1.67
C ASP A 84 -5.02 -4.02 0.92
N LEU A 85 -5.79 -3.06 0.36
CA LEU A 85 -5.21 -1.84 -0.20
C LEU A 85 -4.42 -1.06 0.88
N GLY A 86 -4.99 -0.92 2.07
CA GLY A 86 -4.30 -0.29 3.20
C GLY A 86 -3.00 -0.99 3.56
N ARG A 87 -2.98 -2.33 3.51
CA ARG A 87 -1.76 -3.13 3.70
C ARG A 87 -0.70 -2.82 2.64
N TYR A 88 -1.06 -2.75 1.36
CA TYR A 88 -0.11 -2.35 0.31
C TYR A 88 0.41 -0.94 0.54
N LEU A 89 -0.47 0.03 0.77
CA LEU A 89 -0.08 1.43 0.99
C LEU A 89 0.80 1.62 2.24
N PHE A 90 0.68 0.75 3.24
CA PHE A 90 1.51 0.80 4.43
C PHE A 90 2.99 0.54 4.13
N PHE A 91 3.27 -0.30 3.13
CA PHE A 91 4.63 -0.66 2.71
C PHE A 91 5.10 0.09 1.46
N ASP A 92 4.20 0.81 0.78
CA ASP A 92 4.51 1.52 -0.46
C ASP A 92 4.87 2.98 -0.17
N PRO A 93 5.99 3.50 -0.71
CA PRO A 93 6.39 4.88 -0.51
C PRO A 93 5.55 5.90 -1.32
N LEU A 94 4.57 5.45 -2.11
CA LEU A 94 3.73 6.29 -2.98
C LEU A 94 3.09 7.48 -2.26
N LEU A 95 2.76 7.33 -0.98
CA LEU A 95 2.13 8.39 -0.17
C LEU A 95 3.13 9.40 0.39
N SER A 96 4.42 9.17 0.26
CA SER A 96 5.43 10.14 0.72
C SER A 96 5.69 11.20 -0.34
N ARG A 97 6.03 12.40 0.11
CA ARG A 97 6.27 13.54 -0.78
C ARG A 97 7.37 13.27 -1.81
N ASN A 98 8.41 12.56 -1.43
CA ASN A 98 9.57 12.28 -2.26
C ASN A 98 9.56 10.85 -2.82
N GLY A 99 8.56 10.03 -2.50
CA GLY A 99 8.49 8.63 -2.91
C GLY A 99 9.58 7.74 -2.28
N ASP A 100 10.11 8.11 -1.13
CA ASP A 100 11.27 7.45 -0.50
C ASP A 100 10.97 6.86 0.88
N MET A 101 9.80 7.12 1.44
CA MET A 101 9.37 6.62 2.76
C MET A 101 7.98 6.03 2.70
N ALA A 102 7.82 4.85 3.27
CA ALA A 102 6.52 4.24 3.56
C ALA A 102 6.17 4.41 5.06
N CYS A 103 4.93 4.12 5.44
CA CYS A 103 4.57 4.03 6.86
C CYS A 103 5.46 3.02 7.58
N ALA A 104 5.72 1.86 6.93
CA ALA A 104 6.59 0.80 7.45
C ALA A 104 8.06 1.22 7.63
N THR A 105 8.51 2.32 7.05
CA THR A 105 9.87 2.84 7.28
C THR A 105 10.10 3.19 8.75
N CYS A 106 9.08 3.78 9.40
CA CYS A 106 9.12 4.14 10.81
C CYS A 106 8.32 3.16 11.70
N HIS A 107 7.37 2.43 11.12
CA HIS A 107 6.53 1.47 11.85
C HIS A 107 6.84 0.05 11.40
N GLN A 108 8.03 -0.43 11.76
CA GLN A 108 8.58 -1.73 11.34
C GLN A 108 7.91 -2.88 12.10
N PRO A 109 7.33 -3.88 11.41
CA PRO A 109 6.63 -4.99 12.07
C PRO A 109 7.49 -5.79 13.04
N ASP A 110 8.77 -5.99 12.70
CA ASP A 110 9.76 -6.71 13.50
C ASP A 110 10.20 -5.94 14.75
N LYS A 111 9.88 -4.65 14.83
CA LYS A 111 10.14 -3.79 16.00
C LYS A 111 8.89 -3.36 16.74
N GLY A 112 7.85 -4.20 16.69
CA GLY A 112 6.57 -3.88 17.32
C GLY A 112 5.87 -2.67 16.70
N PHE A 113 6.03 -2.47 15.40
CA PHE A 113 5.53 -1.31 14.66
C PHE A 113 6.04 0.04 15.16
N SER A 114 7.28 0.08 15.65
CA SER A 114 8.10 1.27 15.87
C SER A 114 9.37 1.20 15.01
N ASP A 115 10.28 2.16 15.10
CA ASP A 115 11.59 2.10 14.43
C ASP A 115 12.73 1.68 15.38
N GLY A 116 12.42 1.57 16.68
CA GLY A 116 13.40 1.23 17.72
C GLY A 116 14.41 2.34 18.00
N LEU A 117 14.20 3.54 17.51
CA LEU A 117 15.08 4.69 17.72
C LEU A 117 14.52 5.61 18.81
N ALA A 118 15.40 6.27 19.57
CA ALA A 118 14.99 7.31 20.50
C ALA A 118 14.35 8.51 19.77
N ARG A 119 14.78 8.76 18.55
CA ARG A 119 14.22 9.74 17.63
C ARG A 119 14.29 9.19 16.22
N SER A 120 13.17 9.22 15.52
CA SER A 120 13.07 8.74 14.14
C SER A 120 13.85 9.62 13.16
N ARG A 121 14.07 9.11 11.94
CA ARG A 121 14.72 9.85 10.87
C ARG A 121 13.74 10.17 9.77
N GLY A 122 13.77 11.41 9.27
CA GLY A 122 13.02 11.84 8.11
C GLY A 122 13.62 11.36 6.79
N SER A 123 12.94 11.62 5.67
CA SER A 123 13.39 11.26 4.31
C SER A 123 14.74 11.85 3.92
N ASP A 124 15.12 12.96 4.51
CA ASP A 124 16.42 13.60 4.34
C ASP A 124 17.50 13.10 5.32
N GLY A 125 17.20 12.07 6.09
CA GLY A 125 18.07 11.49 7.11
C GLY A 125 18.17 12.33 8.39
N ARG A 126 17.51 13.48 8.47
CA ARG A 126 17.50 14.30 9.69
C ARG A 126 16.80 13.60 10.83
N GLU A 127 17.35 13.76 12.02
CA GLU A 127 16.70 13.32 13.24
C GLU A 127 15.42 14.15 13.49
N LEU A 128 14.31 13.46 13.74
CA LEU A 128 13.04 14.08 14.07
C LEU A 128 12.94 14.36 15.58
N PRO A 129 12.06 15.26 15.99
CA PRO A 129 11.94 15.61 17.42
C PRO A 129 11.30 14.51 18.26
N ARG A 130 10.73 13.47 17.64
CA ARG A 130 10.04 12.36 18.33
C ARG A 130 10.43 11.02 17.73
N ASN A 131 10.24 9.95 18.53
CA ASN A 131 10.29 8.57 18.06
C ASN A 131 8.97 8.17 17.34
N ALA A 132 9.02 7.09 16.59
CA ALA A 132 7.84 6.41 16.08
C ALA A 132 7.24 5.54 17.20
N PRO A 133 6.03 5.86 17.69
CA PRO A 133 5.37 5.02 18.69
C PRO A 133 4.94 3.69 18.05
N SER A 134 4.80 2.66 18.88
CA SER A 134 4.21 1.40 18.44
C SER A 134 2.76 1.60 17.97
N LEU A 135 2.35 0.87 16.94
CA LEU A 135 0.97 0.85 16.48
C LEU A 135 0.13 -0.26 17.12
N TRP A 136 0.65 -0.98 18.09
CA TRP A 136 -0.14 -1.95 18.85
C TRP A 136 -1.27 -1.24 19.60
N ASN A 137 -2.50 -1.78 19.48
CA ASN A 137 -3.70 -1.24 20.16
C ASN A 137 -4.07 0.21 19.75
N THR A 138 -3.78 0.63 18.53
CA THR A 138 -4.18 1.93 17.98
C THR A 138 -5.48 1.87 17.17
N GLY A 139 -6.28 0.84 17.34
CA GLY A 139 -7.54 0.61 16.63
C GLY A 139 -8.69 1.53 17.06
#